data_620f8f012db7cd38741f2f344a0b699d
#
_entry.id   620f8f012db7cd38741f2f344a0b699d
#
_cell.length_a   1.000
_cell.length_b   1.000
_cell.length_c   1.000
_cell.angle_alpha   90.00
_cell.angle_beta   90.00
_cell.angle_gamma   90.00
#
_symmetry.space_group_name_H-M   'P 1'
#
loop_
_entity.id
_entity.type
_entity.pdbx_description
1 polymer ?
#
loop_
_entity_poly.entity_id
_entity_poly.type
_entity_poly.pdbx_seq_one_letter_code
_entity_poly.pdbx_strand_id
1 'polypeptide(L)'
;MTHKIVALFALIAAIAMGADSKKREVDGPVIGIDLGTTYSCVGIFKNGRVEIIPNEFGNRITPSFVAFTDDERLVGESAKNQALLDPKRSIYVVKRLMGRKFDDAEV
;
A
#
# COMPACT_ATOMS: atom_id res chain seq x y z
N MET A 1 -6.88 -40.05 32.87
CA MET A 1 -6.58 -38.64 32.45
C MET A 1 -5.82 -38.54 31.13
N THR A 2 -5.03 -39.51 30.75
CA THR A 2 -4.17 -39.53 29.55
C THR A 2 -4.90 -39.53 28.21
N HIS A 3 -6.01 -40.29 28.09
CA HIS A 3 -6.75 -40.40 26.81
C HIS A 3 -7.45 -39.10 26.36
N LYS A 4 -7.89 -38.25 27.31
CA LYS A 4 -8.51 -36.94 26.97
C LYS A 4 -7.51 -35.92 26.47
N ILE A 5 -6.25 -35.98 26.95
CA ILE A 5 -5.16 -35.12 26.50
C ILE A 5 -4.70 -35.48 25.09
N VAL A 6 -4.58 -36.79 24.79
CA VAL A 6 -4.20 -37.27 23.46
C VAL A 6 -5.27 -36.89 22.42
N ALA A 7 -6.58 -37.03 22.77
CA ALA A 7 -7.65 -36.62 21.87
C ALA A 7 -7.67 -35.10 21.58
N LEU A 8 -7.31 -34.28 22.57
CA LEU A 8 -7.23 -32.81 22.39
C LEU A 8 -6.06 -32.45 21.47
N PHE A 9 -4.89 -33.07 21.61
CA PHE A 9 -3.75 -32.85 20.73
C PHE A 9 -4.04 -33.30 19.28
N ALA A 10 -4.74 -34.41 19.08
CA ALA A 10 -5.15 -34.88 17.76
C ALA A 10 -6.15 -33.93 17.10
N LEU A 11 -7.07 -33.33 17.86
CA LEU A 11 -8.02 -32.33 17.35
C LEU A 11 -7.32 -31.02 16.95
N ILE A 12 -6.37 -30.55 17.74
CA ILE A 12 -5.58 -29.34 17.42
C ILE A 12 -4.71 -29.57 16.18
N ALA A 13 -4.09 -30.75 16.03
CA ALA A 13 -3.31 -31.10 14.85
C ALA A 13 -4.18 -31.18 13.59
N ALA A 14 -5.41 -31.70 13.69
CA ALA A 14 -6.35 -31.76 12.56
C ALA A 14 -6.81 -30.34 12.09
N ILE A 15 -6.97 -29.41 13.03
CA ILE A 15 -7.34 -28.02 12.71
C ILE A 15 -6.16 -27.30 12.03
N ALA A 16 -4.92 -27.57 12.45
CA ALA A 16 -3.74 -26.98 11.86
C ALA A 16 -3.44 -27.48 10.42
N MET A 17 -3.88 -28.69 10.07
CA MET A 17 -3.70 -29.25 8.73
C MET A 17 -4.79 -28.85 7.72
N GLY A 18 -5.86 -28.18 8.16
CA GLY A 18 -7.01 -27.81 7.32
C GLY A 18 -6.92 -26.42 6.66
N ALA A 19 -5.86 -25.65 6.89
CA ALA A 19 -5.63 -24.39 6.19
C ALA A 19 -4.90 -24.63 4.85
N ASP A 20 -5.56 -25.30 3.93
CA ASP A 20 -5.17 -25.30 2.53
C ASP A 20 -5.41 -23.90 1.97
N SER A 21 -4.39 -23.06 2.09
CA SER A 21 -4.40 -21.72 1.48
C SER A 21 -4.30 -21.96 -0.03
N LYS A 22 -5.45 -22.06 -0.67
CA LYS A 22 -5.58 -22.08 -2.13
C LYS A 22 -4.81 -20.87 -2.65
N LYS A 23 -3.57 -21.07 -3.08
CA LYS A 23 -2.77 -20.06 -3.77
C LYS A 23 -3.64 -19.59 -4.94
N ARG A 24 -4.16 -18.36 -4.85
CA ARG A 24 -4.81 -17.72 -6.00
C ARG A 24 -3.71 -17.51 -7.04
N GLU A 25 -3.71 -18.34 -8.04
CA GLU A 25 -2.87 -18.14 -9.21
C GLU A 25 -3.39 -16.86 -9.89
N VAL A 26 -2.58 -15.81 -9.85
CA VAL A 26 -2.92 -14.55 -10.51
C VAL A 26 -2.44 -14.70 -11.95
N ASP A 27 -3.38 -14.77 -12.86
CA ASP A 27 -3.09 -14.80 -14.29
C ASP A 27 -2.76 -13.37 -14.75
N GLY A 28 -1.56 -13.18 -15.30
CA GLY A 28 -1.08 -11.91 -15.83
C GLY A 28 -0.04 -11.19 -14.95
N PRO A 29 0.41 -10.01 -15.39
CA PRO A 29 1.43 -9.24 -14.71
C PRO A 29 0.90 -8.67 -13.38
N VAL A 30 1.69 -8.80 -12.31
CA VAL A 30 1.40 -8.26 -10.98
C VAL A 30 2.28 -7.04 -10.76
N ILE A 31 1.67 -5.93 -10.36
CA ILE A 31 2.38 -4.74 -9.90
C ILE A 31 2.34 -4.66 -8.38
N GLY A 32 3.46 -4.28 -7.78
CA GLY A 32 3.57 -3.93 -6.36
C GLY A 32 3.60 -2.42 -6.20
N ILE A 33 2.83 -1.90 -5.26
CA ILE A 33 2.82 -0.47 -4.94
C ILE A 33 3.22 -0.31 -3.48
N ASP A 34 4.32 0.40 -3.23
CA ASP A 34 4.70 0.88 -1.91
C ASP A 34 4.14 2.30 -1.74
N LEU A 35 3.04 2.41 -1.02
CA LEU A 35 2.41 3.70 -0.72
C LEU A 35 2.99 4.23 0.60
N GLY A 36 4.05 5.01 0.51
CA GLY A 36 4.73 5.61 1.66
C GLY A 36 4.08 6.91 2.13
N THR A 37 4.42 7.35 3.35
CA THR A 37 3.96 8.63 3.90
C THR A 37 4.53 9.82 3.14
N THR A 38 5.78 9.71 2.69
CA THR A 38 6.52 10.81 2.02
C THR A 38 6.69 10.54 0.53
N TYR A 39 7.06 9.31 0.18
CA TYR A 39 7.26 8.87 -1.20
C TYR A 39 6.58 7.54 -1.44
N SER A 40 6.17 7.33 -2.67
CA SER A 40 5.62 6.07 -3.16
C SER A 40 6.48 5.53 -4.29
N CYS A 41 6.46 4.22 -4.49
CA CYS A 41 7.08 3.61 -5.67
C CYS A 41 6.22 2.46 -6.20
N VAL A 42 6.46 2.13 -7.47
CA VAL A 42 5.76 1.05 -8.17
C VAL A 42 6.78 0.10 -8.75
N GLY A 43 6.60 -1.18 -8.53
CA GLY A 43 7.44 -2.23 -9.08
C GLY A 43 6.65 -3.29 -9.83
N ILE A 44 7.29 -3.93 -10.77
CA ILE A 44 6.77 -5.09 -11.50
C ILE A 44 7.78 -6.24 -11.43
N PHE A 45 7.26 -7.45 -11.28
CA PHE A 45 8.09 -8.64 -11.43
C PHE A 45 8.12 -9.05 -12.90
N LYS A 46 9.29 -8.97 -13.51
CA LYS A 46 9.48 -9.27 -14.92
C LYS A 46 10.83 -9.93 -15.14
N ASN A 47 10.89 -10.95 -16.01
CA ASN A 47 12.13 -11.64 -16.36
C ASN A 47 12.91 -12.19 -15.13
N GLY A 48 12.19 -12.70 -14.13
CA GLY A 48 12.79 -13.29 -12.92
C GLY A 48 13.31 -12.29 -11.88
N ARG A 49 13.06 -10.98 -12.06
CA ARG A 49 13.49 -9.93 -11.14
C ARG A 49 12.43 -8.86 -10.95
N VAL A 50 12.56 -8.11 -9.86
CA VAL A 50 11.74 -6.90 -9.63
C VAL A 50 12.39 -5.71 -10.35
N GLU A 51 11.58 -4.99 -11.11
CA GLU A 51 11.96 -3.73 -11.75
C GLU A 51 11.08 -2.62 -11.18
N ILE A 52 11.71 -1.53 -10.74
CA ILE A 52 10.98 -0.34 -10.30
C ILE A 52 10.63 0.49 -11.54
N ILE A 53 9.36 0.83 -11.68
CA ILE A 53 8.86 1.62 -12.80
C ILE A 53 9.13 3.10 -12.50
N PRO A 54 9.87 3.81 -13.37
CA PRO A 54 10.07 5.24 -13.19
C PRO A 54 8.79 6.02 -13.49
N ASN A 55 8.64 7.17 -12.83
CA ASN A 55 7.56 8.10 -13.13
C ASN A 55 7.84 8.91 -14.43
N GLU A 56 6.93 9.81 -14.77
CA GLU A 56 7.04 10.68 -15.96
C GLU A 56 8.28 11.57 -16.00
N PHE A 57 8.89 11.84 -14.84
CA PHE A 57 10.16 12.59 -14.73
C PHE A 57 11.40 11.68 -14.73
N GLY A 58 11.24 10.37 -14.89
CA GLY A 58 12.32 9.39 -14.82
C GLY A 58 12.76 9.00 -13.41
N ASN A 59 12.09 9.48 -12.38
CA ASN A 59 12.39 9.17 -10.99
C ASN A 59 11.75 7.83 -10.57
N ARG A 60 12.47 7.04 -9.79
CA ARG A 60 12.00 5.74 -9.28
C ARG A 60 11.12 5.85 -8.03
N ILE A 61 11.06 7.02 -7.44
CA ILE A 61 10.15 7.35 -6.34
C ILE A 61 9.36 8.60 -6.71
N THR A 62 8.12 8.68 -6.23
CA THR A 62 7.20 9.77 -6.49
C THR A 62 6.74 10.35 -5.16
N PRO A 63 6.79 11.66 -4.94
CA PRO A 63 6.24 12.26 -3.72
C PRO A 63 4.78 11.87 -3.53
N SER A 64 4.41 11.50 -2.30
CA SER A 64 3.02 11.16 -1.94
C SER A 64 2.22 12.46 -1.72
N PHE A 65 2.08 13.25 -2.78
CA PHE A 65 1.41 14.54 -2.83
C PHE A 65 0.35 14.57 -3.93
N VAL A 66 -0.77 15.20 -3.63
CA VAL A 66 -1.82 15.55 -4.60
C VAL A 66 -2.22 17.00 -4.36
N ALA A 67 -2.33 17.79 -5.43
CA ALA A 67 -2.80 19.16 -5.34
C ALA A 67 -3.92 19.38 -6.37
N PHE A 68 -4.84 20.27 -6.02
CA PHE A 68 -5.94 20.66 -6.87
C PHE A 68 -5.78 22.12 -7.26
N THR A 69 -5.77 22.39 -8.53
CA THR A 69 -5.87 23.76 -9.08
C THR A 69 -7.29 24.00 -9.59
N ASP A 70 -7.55 25.15 -10.20
CA ASP A 70 -8.84 25.41 -10.79
C ASP A 70 -9.09 24.54 -12.06
N ASP A 71 -8.01 24.15 -12.74
CA ASP A 71 -8.07 23.48 -14.02
C ASP A 71 -7.74 21.98 -13.96
N GLU A 72 -6.89 21.56 -12.99
CA GLU A 72 -6.36 20.19 -13.00
C GLU A 72 -6.05 19.65 -11.60
N ARG A 73 -5.83 18.34 -11.55
CA ARG A 73 -5.29 17.60 -10.39
C ARG A 73 -3.84 17.24 -10.65
N LEU A 74 -2.95 17.76 -9.84
CA LEU A 74 -1.51 17.48 -9.86
C LEU A 74 -1.18 16.31 -8.93
N VAL A 75 -0.18 15.51 -9.30
CA VAL A 75 0.29 14.38 -8.51
C VAL A 75 1.83 14.39 -8.46
N GLY A 76 2.39 13.92 -7.35
CA GLY A 76 3.82 13.73 -7.21
C GLY A 76 4.59 15.04 -7.14
N GLU A 77 5.64 15.19 -7.94
CA GLU A 77 6.56 16.34 -7.90
C GLU A 77 5.85 17.65 -8.23
N SER A 78 4.97 17.65 -9.22
CA SER A 78 4.17 18.82 -9.59
C SER A 78 3.28 19.27 -8.44
N ALA A 79 2.63 18.32 -7.75
CA ALA A 79 1.80 18.62 -6.58
C ALA A 79 2.63 19.14 -5.40
N LYS A 80 3.80 18.57 -5.16
CA LYS A 80 4.72 19.00 -4.12
C LYS A 80 5.20 20.44 -4.35
N ASN A 81 5.50 20.80 -5.60
CA ASN A 81 5.86 22.16 -5.97
C ASN A 81 4.68 23.12 -5.82
N GLN A 82 3.47 22.69 -6.21
CA GLN A 82 2.25 23.48 -6.03
C GLN A 82 1.91 23.73 -4.56
N ALA A 83 2.26 22.80 -3.66
CA ALA A 83 2.03 22.96 -2.22
C ALA A 83 2.79 24.16 -1.60
N LEU A 84 3.86 24.61 -2.23
CA LEU A 84 4.59 25.82 -1.83
C LEU A 84 3.81 27.11 -2.18
N LEU A 85 2.98 27.07 -3.21
CA LEU A 85 2.20 28.18 -3.72
C LEU A 85 0.78 28.21 -3.10
N ASP A 86 0.15 27.03 -3.01
CA ASP A 86 -1.20 26.88 -2.45
C ASP A 86 -1.28 25.65 -1.52
N PRO A 87 -0.83 25.78 -0.26
CA PRO A 87 -0.86 24.67 0.69
C PRO A 87 -2.29 24.23 1.06
N LYS A 88 -3.29 25.13 0.93
CA LYS A 88 -4.67 24.79 1.31
C LYS A 88 -5.35 23.81 0.36
N ARG A 89 -4.89 23.74 -0.89
CA ARG A 89 -5.40 22.82 -1.89
C ARG A 89 -4.42 21.67 -2.17
N SER A 90 -3.44 21.46 -1.28
CA SER A 90 -2.43 20.43 -1.41
C SER A 90 -2.54 19.41 -0.28
N ILE A 91 -2.62 18.14 -0.64
CA ILE A 91 -2.83 17.01 0.27
C ILE A 91 -1.57 16.18 0.31
N TYR A 92 -1.06 15.96 1.51
CA TYR A 92 0.13 15.13 1.77
C TYR A 92 0.01 14.45 3.14
N VAL A 93 0.92 13.54 3.45
CA VAL A 93 0.90 12.70 4.67
C VAL A 93 -0.42 11.98 4.93
N VAL A 94 -1.20 11.74 3.88
CA VAL A 94 -2.55 11.15 3.95
C VAL A 94 -2.55 9.79 4.67
N LYS A 95 -1.45 9.06 4.64
CA LYS A 95 -1.30 7.77 5.32
C LYS A 95 -1.52 7.88 6.84
N ARG A 96 -1.25 9.03 7.44
CA ARG A 96 -1.50 9.30 8.86
C ARG A 96 -2.99 9.51 9.18
N LEU A 97 -3.79 9.84 8.16
CA LEU A 97 -5.23 10.05 8.29
C LEU A 97 -6.04 8.78 8.00
N MET A 98 -5.43 7.79 7.35
CA MET A 98 -6.11 6.55 6.98
C MET A 98 -6.66 5.83 8.21
N GLY A 99 -7.94 5.44 8.14
CA GLY A 99 -8.64 4.75 9.23
C GLY A 99 -9.10 5.64 10.37
N ARG A 100 -8.83 6.95 10.33
CA ARG A 100 -9.32 7.93 11.31
C ARG A 100 -10.70 8.45 10.93
N LYS A 101 -11.45 8.92 11.92
CA LYS A 101 -12.69 9.65 11.70
C LYS A 101 -12.39 11.12 11.49
N PHE A 102 -13.30 11.84 10.81
CA PHE A 102 -13.13 13.26 10.53
C PHE A 102 -13.07 14.15 11.81
N ASP A 103 -13.74 13.69 12.87
CA ASP A 103 -13.78 14.36 14.19
C ASP A 103 -12.69 13.89 15.17
N ASP A 104 -11.72 13.11 14.69
CA ASP A 104 -10.56 12.71 15.48
C ASP A 104 -9.66 13.93 15.74
N ALA A 105 -9.22 14.11 16.97
CA ALA A 105 -8.41 15.26 17.39
C ALA A 105 -7.04 15.36 16.68
N GLU A 106 -6.61 14.30 15.98
CA GLU A 106 -5.37 14.29 15.20
C GLU A 106 -5.59 14.51 13.69
N VAL A 107 -6.83 14.67 13.25
CA VAL A 107 -7.21 15.01 11.89
C VAL A 107 -7.42 16.52 11.76
#